data_e8d6b10fb08d2d27e9b12eecfd3022ed
#
_entry.id   e8d6b10fb08d2d27e9b12eecfd3022ed
#
_cell.length_a   1.000
_cell.length_b   1.000
_cell.length_c   1.000
_cell.angle_alpha   90.00
_cell.angle_beta   90.00
_cell.angle_gamma   90.00
#
_symmetry.space_group_name_H-M   'P 1'
#
loop_
_entity.id
_entity.type
_entity.pdbx_description
1 polymer ?
#
loop_
_entity_poly.entity_id
_entity_poly.type
_entity_poly.pdbx_seq_one_letter_code
_entity_poly.pdbx_strand_id
1 'polypeptide(L)'
;GAWEWVKVREPAPPDDFALASYREFRVAAGDTMKSMLSSCNVRLKPLSIRAVRDLTSKDELDLAHMGDEGAKVALFASMSDTDSTFDFLFALLMDTAVSALCAEALEAHGGSLPTTVHFVFDEFANIGRIPDFERTIAVTRSRNIAVSMIAQSLSQLKETYGDNNAETIVNACDTLLYLGGKANETNEEISKMAGKQTVASETQSDSRGAGWTRTVNRGISERDLI
;
A
#
# COMPACT_ATOMS: atom_id res chain seq x y z
N GLY A 1 -12.18 33.38 -11.83
CA GLY A 1 -11.02 32.62 -12.31
C GLY A 1 -9.87 32.69 -11.31
N ALA A 2 -8.75 31.97 -11.54
CA ALA A 2 -7.58 31.95 -10.64
C ALA A 2 -7.04 33.35 -10.30
N TRP A 3 -7.17 34.30 -11.21
CA TRP A 3 -6.82 35.72 -11.02
C TRP A 3 -7.68 36.47 -10.00
N GLU A 4 -8.95 36.16 -9.91
CA GLU A 4 -9.85 36.76 -8.92
C GLU A 4 -9.53 36.23 -7.53
N TRP A 5 -9.22 34.95 -7.42
CA TRP A 5 -8.78 34.33 -6.16
C TRP A 5 -7.49 34.97 -5.62
N VAL A 6 -6.48 35.17 -6.49
CA VAL A 6 -5.23 35.82 -6.10
C VAL A 6 -5.45 37.27 -5.64
N LYS A 7 -6.31 38.02 -6.31
CA LYS A 7 -6.66 39.40 -5.92
C LYS A 7 -7.35 39.48 -4.56
N VAL A 8 -8.17 38.47 -4.22
CA VAL A 8 -8.85 38.38 -2.91
C VAL A 8 -7.87 38.04 -1.80
N ARG A 9 -6.79 37.33 -2.13
CA ARG A 9 -5.75 36.93 -1.14
C ARG A 9 -4.64 37.97 -0.93
N GLU A 10 -4.57 39.02 -1.74
CA GLU A 10 -3.59 40.10 -1.52
C GLU A 10 -4.22 41.27 -0.75
N PRO A 11 -3.58 41.77 0.34
CA PRO A 11 -2.30 41.33 0.88
C PRO A 11 -2.42 40.01 1.68
N ALA A 12 -1.65 39.02 1.27
CA ALA A 12 -1.62 37.74 1.96
C ALA A 12 -0.59 37.75 3.09
N PRO A 13 -0.76 36.89 4.12
CA PRO A 13 0.31 36.64 5.08
C PRO A 13 1.61 36.26 4.35
N PRO A 14 2.79 36.67 4.87
CA PRO A 14 4.07 36.37 4.25
C PRO A 14 4.31 34.88 4.03
N ASP A 15 3.63 34.02 4.80
CA ASP A 15 3.78 32.56 4.81
C ASP A 15 2.66 31.82 4.04
N ASP A 16 1.89 32.50 3.20
CA ASP A 16 0.87 31.84 2.36
C ASP A 16 1.53 30.97 1.28
N PHE A 17 1.64 29.69 1.55
CA PHE A 17 2.26 28.70 0.69
C PHE A 17 1.59 28.61 -0.70
N ALA A 18 0.27 28.73 -0.76
CA ALA A 18 -0.46 28.64 -2.03
C ALA A 18 -0.14 29.85 -2.93
N LEU A 19 -0.02 31.04 -2.34
CA LEU A 19 0.35 32.24 -3.07
C LEU A 19 1.83 32.23 -3.48
N ALA A 20 2.72 31.75 -2.63
CA ALA A 20 4.14 31.57 -2.95
C ALA A 20 4.31 30.63 -4.15
N SER A 21 3.71 29.45 -4.09
CA SER A 21 3.73 28.45 -5.17
C SER A 21 3.12 29.00 -6.48
N TYR A 22 2.07 29.78 -6.38
CA TYR A 22 1.48 30.42 -7.57
C TYR A 22 2.42 31.49 -8.18
N ARG A 23 3.13 32.25 -7.37
CA ARG A 23 4.11 33.24 -7.86
C ARG A 23 5.28 32.55 -8.55
N GLU A 24 5.80 31.46 -8.00
CA GLU A 24 6.82 30.62 -8.66
C GLU A 24 6.34 30.06 -9.98
N PHE A 25 5.12 29.51 -10.01
CA PHE A 25 4.48 29.01 -11.24
C PHE A 25 4.40 30.10 -12.32
N ARG A 26 4.11 31.33 -11.94
CA ARG A 26 4.01 32.46 -12.89
C ARG A 26 5.34 32.88 -13.53
N VAL A 27 6.47 32.52 -12.92
CA VAL A 27 7.80 32.78 -13.51
C VAL A 27 8.03 31.91 -14.75
N ALA A 28 7.38 30.77 -14.83
CA ALA A 28 7.42 29.93 -16.03
C ALA A 28 6.74 30.65 -17.20
N ALA A 29 7.44 30.74 -18.31
CA ALA A 29 6.98 31.44 -19.52
C ALA A 29 6.86 30.50 -20.73
N GLY A 30 6.04 30.90 -21.72
CA GLY A 30 5.94 30.26 -23.01
C GLY A 30 5.40 28.82 -22.95
N ASP A 31 6.07 27.90 -23.63
CA ASP A 31 5.60 26.52 -23.79
C ASP A 31 5.75 25.70 -22.51
N THR A 32 6.67 26.04 -21.62
CA THR A 32 6.80 25.41 -20.32
C THR A 32 5.55 25.64 -19.47
N MET A 33 5.03 26.85 -19.44
CA MET A 33 3.79 27.19 -18.72
C MET A 33 2.59 26.42 -19.30
N LYS A 34 2.47 26.33 -20.63
CA LYS A 34 1.41 25.56 -21.28
C LYS A 34 1.47 24.07 -20.94
N SER A 35 2.68 23.50 -20.94
CA SER A 35 2.88 22.09 -20.58
C SER A 35 2.53 21.82 -19.12
N MET A 36 2.92 22.68 -18.20
CA MET A 36 2.54 22.59 -16.78
C MET A 36 1.02 22.66 -16.60
N LEU A 37 0.36 23.64 -17.24
CA LEU A 37 -1.10 23.77 -17.18
C LEU A 37 -1.82 22.56 -17.77
N SER A 38 -1.34 22.04 -18.90
CA SER A 38 -1.89 20.83 -19.50
C SER A 38 -1.77 19.63 -18.55
N SER A 39 -0.60 19.43 -17.95
CA SER A 39 -0.36 18.35 -16.98
C SER A 39 -1.25 18.50 -15.74
N CYS A 40 -1.38 19.69 -15.18
CA CYS A 40 -2.27 19.99 -14.07
C CYS A 40 -3.74 19.69 -14.42
N ASN A 41 -4.19 20.16 -15.59
CA ASN A 41 -5.56 19.93 -16.03
C ASN A 41 -5.90 18.44 -16.18
N VAL A 42 -4.99 17.65 -16.74
CA VAL A 42 -5.18 16.20 -16.87
C VAL A 42 -5.31 15.55 -15.51
N ARG A 43 -4.42 15.88 -14.57
CA ARG A 43 -4.41 15.30 -13.21
C ARG A 43 -5.60 15.73 -12.36
N LEU A 44 -6.04 16.98 -12.51
CA LEU A 44 -7.16 17.53 -11.73
C LEU A 44 -8.53 17.27 -12.37
N LYS A 45 -8.56 16.79 -13.62
CA LYS A 45 -9.81 16.51 -14.34
C LYS A 45 -10.77 15.59 -13.56
N PRO A 46 -10.32 14.50 -12.91
CA PRO A 46 -11.21 13.66 -12.11
C PRO A 46 -11.90 14.40 -10.97
N LEU A 47 -11.21 15.36 -10.32
CA LEU A 47 -11.79 16.19 -9.26
C LEU A 47 -12.81 17.22 -9.77
N SER A 48 -12.90 17.45 -11.09
CA SER A 48 -13.92 18.31 -11.68
C SER A 48 -15.26 17.61 -11.91
N ILE A 49 -15.31 16.29 -11.78
CA ILE A 49 -16.54 15.50 -11.87
C ILE A 49 -17.45 15.89 -10.71
N ARG A 50 -18.72 16.22 -11.02
CA ARG A 50 -19.65 16.74 -10.01
C ARG A 50 -19.80 15.82 -8.81
N ALA A 51 -19.98 14.51 -9.03
CA ALA A 51 -20.11 13.53 -7.95
C ALA A 51 -18.88 13.49 -7.04
N VAL A 52 -17.67 13.60 -7.59
CA VAL A 52 -16.42 13.64 -6.82
C VAL A 52 -16.34 14.93 -6.01
N ARG A 53 -16.66 16.07 -6.62
CA ARG A 53 -16.70 17.36 -5.91
C ARG A 53 -17.70 17.36 -4.76
N ASP A 54 -18.89 16.83 -5.00
CA ASP A 54 -19.93 16.77 -3.99
C ASP A 54 -19.49 15.87 -2.83
N LEU A 55 -18.87 14.71 -3.13
CA LEU A 55 -18.31 13.78 -2.15
C LEU A 55 -17.18 14.40 -1.30
N THR A 56 -16.28 15.17 -1.94
CA THR A 56 -15.11 15.75 -1.26
C THR A 56 -15.34 17.17 -0.72
N SER A 57 -16.57 17.67 -0.77
CA SER A 57 -16.91 19.05 -0.36
C SER A 57 -17.02 19.24 1.14
N LYS A 58 -17.20 18.17 1.89
CA LYS A 58 -17.40 18.17 3.34
C LYS A 58 -16.62 17.02 3.97
N ASP A 59 -16.16 17.23 5.18
CA ASP A 59 -15.67 16.16 6.02
C ASP A 59 -16.86 15.58 6.81
N GLU A 60 -17.27 14.37 6.45
CA GLU A 60 -18.35 13.63 7.11
C GLU A 60 -17.84 12.35 7.79
N LEU A 61 -16.54 12.03 7.61
CA LEU A 61 -15.96 10.78 8.08
C LEU A 61 -15.24 10.93 9.41
N ASP A 62 -14.73 12.12 9.71
CA ASP A 62 -13.98 12.43 10.94
C ASP A 62 -12.87 11.39 11.23
N LEU A 63 -12.04 11.16 10.19
CA LEU A 63 -11.06 10.08 10.17
C LEU A 63 -10.04 10.16 11.32
N ALA A 64 -9.67 11.36 11.74
CA ALA A 64 -8.70 11.57 12.80
C ALA A 64 -9.14 10.96 14.14
N HIS A 65 -10.43 11.05 14.46
CA HIS A 65 -11.00 10.65 15.74
C HIS A 65 -11.48 9.19 15.81
N MET A 66 -11.26 8.41 14.75
CA MET A 66 -11.64 6.98 14.74
C MET A 66 -10.88 6.14 15.77
N GLY A 67 -9.73 6.62 16.25
CA GLY A 67 -8.88 5.97 17.25
C GLY A 67 -8.99 6.51 18.66
N ASP A 68 -9.96 7.41 18.95
CA ASP A 68 -10.16 8.03 20.26
C ASP A 68 -10.66 7.04 21.30
N GLU A 69 -10.53 7.41 22.59
CA GLU A 69 -10.94 6.58 23.70
C GLU A 69 -12.44 6.26 23.63
N GLY A 70 -12.76 4.97 23.57
CA GLY A 70 -14.14 4.49 23.50
C GLY A 70 -14.78 4.62 22.11
N ALA A 71 -14.06 5.05 21.09
CA ALA A 71 -14.56 5.06 19.71
C ALA A 71 -15.00 3.66 19.28
N LYS A 72 -16.18 3.56 18.67
CA LYS A 72 -16.75 2.33 18.10
C LYS A 72 -17.20 2.64 16.69
N VAL A 73 -16.24 2.70 15.77
CA VAL A 73 -16.48 3.07 14.38
C VAL A 73 -16.14 1.90 13.48
N ALA A 74 -16.96 1.67 12.45
CA ALA A 74 -16.65 0.77 11.36
C ALA A 74 -16.93 1.50 10.04
N LEU A 75 -15.89 1.76 9.27
CA LEU A 75 -15.97 2.36 7.95
C LEU A 75 -15.84 1.27 6.89
N PHE A 76 -16.86 1.14 6.03
CA PHE A 76 -16.84 0.25 4.88
C PHE A 76 -16.72 1.08 3.61
N ALA A 77 -15.62 0.89 2.90
CA ALA A 77 -15.40 1.53 1.61
C ALA A 77 -15.40 0.45 0.53
N SER A 78 -16.26 0.59 -0.47
CA SER A 78 -16.38 -0.34 -1.59
C SER A 78 -16.00 0.34 -2.88
N MET A 79 -15.26 -0.37 -3.72
CA MET A 79 -14.83 0.05 -5.06
C MET A 79 -15.46 -0.86 -6.10
N SER A 80 -15.54 -0.38 -7.35
CA SER A 80 -15.89 -1.22 -8.49
C SER A 80 -14.69 -2.10 -8.85
N ASP A 81 -14.93 -3.36 -9.09
CA ASP A 81 -13.94 -4.33 -9.60
C ASP A 81 -13.76 -4.27 -11.13
N THR A 82 -14.66 -3.55 -11.81
CA THR A 82 -14.70 -3.44 -13.29
C THR A 82 -14.37 -2.05 -13.82
N ASP A 83 -14.34 -1.02 -12.98
CA ASP A 83 -14.09 0.37 -13.38
C ASP A 83 -13.07 1.04 -12.46
N SER A 84 -11.85 1.17 -12.95
CA SER A 84 -10.72 1.78 -12.24
C SER A 84 -10.70 3.32 -12.25
N THR A 85 -11.72 3.96 -12.84
CA THR A 85 -11.76 5.43 -12.98
C THR A 85 -11.62 6.17 -11.65
N PHE A 86 -12.08 5.57 -10.55
CA PHE A 86 -12.12 6.17 -9.23
C PHE A 86 -11.18 5.54 -8.20
N ASP A 87 -10.30 4.62 -8.61
CA ASP A 87 -9.33 3.96 -7.70
C ASP A 87 -8.46 4.97 -6.96
N PHE A 88 -8.11 6.07 -7.62
CA PHE A 88 -7.34 7.15 -7.01
C PHE A 88 -8.04 7.79 -5.79
N LEU A 89 -9.38 7.83 -5.77
CA LEU A 89 -10.12 8.35 -4.60
C LEU A 89 -9.97 7.45 -3.39
N PHE A 90 -9.97 6.14 -3.62
CA PHE A 90 -9.79 5.19 -2.54
C PHE A 90 -8.35 5.23 -2.02
N ALA A 91 -7.35 5.29 -2.90
CA ALA A 91 -5.96 5.45 -2.50
C ALA A 91 -5.76 6.75 -1.70
N LEU A 92 -6.39 7.86 -2.13
CA LEU A 92 -6.38 9.14 -1.42
C LEU A 92 -7.07 9.04 -0.05
N LEU A 93 -8.21 8.36 0.04
CA LEU A 93 -8.93 8.14 1.30
C LEU A 93 -8.05 7.37 2.28
N MET A 94 -7.40 6.29 1.84
CA MET A 94 -6.53 5.47 2.70
C MET A 94 -5.30 6.23 3.16
N ASP A 95 -4.63 6.95 2.26
CA ASP A 95 -3.50 7.81 2.60
C ASP A 95 -3.90 8.89 3.62
N THR A 96 -5.02 9.57 3.38
CA THR A 96 -5.55 10.59 4.29
C THR A 96 -5.91 9.99 5.65
N ALA A 97 -6.56 8.83 5.68
CA ALA A 97 -6.97 8.18 6.92
C ALA A 97 -5.76 7.78 7.78
N VAL A 98 -4.78 7.12 7.19
CA VAL A 98 -3.58 6.70 7.92
C VAL A 98 -2.77 7.91 8.38
N SER A 99 -2.63 8.93 7.53
CA SER A 99 -1.91 10.15 7.87
C SER A 99 -2.58 10.93 9.00
N ALA A 100 -3.91 11.09 8.96
CA ALA A 100 -4.69 11.77 10.00
C ALA A 100 -4.58 11.02 11.34
N LEU A 101 -4.73 9.71 11.35
CA LEU A 101 -4.60 8.89 12.55
C LEU A 101 -3.18 8.91 13.13
N CYS A 102 -2.16 8.91 12.27
CA CYS A 102 -0.78 9.04 12.72
C CYS A 102 -0.49 10.42 13.33
N ALA A 103 -1.05 11.48 12.74
CA ALA A 103 -0.94 12.84 13.29
C ALA A 103 -1.66 12.94 14.64
N GLU A 104 -2.89 12.46 14.75
CA GLU A 104 -3.69 12.43 15.98
C GLU A 104 -2.98 11.66 17.10
N ALA A 105 -2.42 10.49 16.78
CA ALA A 105 -1.62 9.72 17.72
C ALA A 105 -0.44 10.52 18.29
N LEU A 106 0.22 11.33 17.46
CA LEU A 106 1.37 12.13 17.87
C LEU A 106 0.97 13.36 18.66
N GLU A 107 -0.02 14.10 18.19
CA GLU A 107 -0.35 15.44 18.69
C GLU A 107 -1.25 15.36 19.94
N ALA A 108 -2.23 14.46 19.96
CA ALA A 108 -3.20 14.37 21.03
C ALA A 108 -2.94 13.23 22.03
N HIS A 109 -2.30 12.14 21.61
CA HIS A 109 -2.23 10.90 22.41
C HIS A 109 -0.79 10.46 22.75
N GLY A 110 0.20 11.36 22.66
CA GLY A 110 1.59 11.07 23.09
C GLY A 110 2.29 9.97 22.28
N GLY A 111 1.83 9.70 21.07
CA GLY A 111 2.48 8.83 20.10
C GLY A 111 1.73 7.55 19.75
N SER A 112 0.62 7.22 20.43
CA SER A 112 -0.16 6.00 20.18
C SER A 112 -1.63 6.24 20.44
N LEU A 113 -2.50 5.81 19.53
CA LEU A 113 -3.95 5.92 19.69
C LEU A 113 -4.45 5.09 20.88
N PRO A 114 -5.41 5.59 21.65
CA PRO A 114 -5.99 4.85 22.78
C PRO A 114 -6.80 3.63 22.34
N THR A 115 -7.47 3.71 21.19
CA THR A 115 -8.21 2.60 20.60
C THR A 115 -7.49 2.12 19.34
N THR A 116 -7.31 0.80 19.19
CA THR A 116 -6.70 0.22 18.00
C THR A 116 -7.58 0.46 16.77
N VAL A 117 -7.01 1.06 15.73
CA VAL A 117 -7.66 1.15 14.42
C VAL A 117 -7.11 0.06 13.52
N HIS A 118 -7.98 -0.75 12.95
CA HIS A 118 -7.59 -1.87 12.09
C HIS A 118 -8.05 -1.65 10.65
N PHE A 119 -7.10 -1.48 9.75
CA PHE A 119 -7.35 -1.47 8.31
C PHE A 119 -7.37 -2.91 7.79
N VAL A 120 -8.43 -3.29 7.10
CA VAL A 120 -8.56 -4.57 6.43
C VAL A 120 -8.73 -4.32 4.93
N PHE A 121 -7.71 -4.63 4.16
CA PHE A 121 -7.71 -4.50 2.71
C PHE A 121 -8.00 -5.85 2.08
N ASP A 122 -9.21 -6.02 1.59
CA ASP A 122 -9.58 -7.14 0.73
C ASP A 122 -9.11 -6.82 -0.70
N GLU A 123 -8.31 -7.71 -1.30
CA GLU A 123 -7.69 -7.51 -2.61
C GLU A 123 -6.79 -6.25 -2.69
N PHE A 124 -5.78 -6.19 -1.80
CA PHE A 124 -4.91 -5.02 -1.65
C PHE A 124 -4.25 -4.54 -2.96
N ALA A 125 -3.91 -5.46 -3.86
CA ALA A 125 -3.28 -5.10 -5.14
C ALA A 125 -4.22 -4.32 -6.08
N ASN A 126 -5.54 -4.48 -5.95
CA ASN A 126 -6.53 -3.82 -6.80
C ASN A 126 -6.91 -2.41 -6.34
N ILE A 127 -6.53 -2.04 -5.12
CA ILE A 127 -6.79 -0.70 -4.55
C ILE A 127 -6.03 0.39 -5.33
N GLY A 128 -5.05 0.01 -6.13
CA GLY A 128 -4.09 0.93 -6.72
C GLY A 128 -2.96 1.26 -5.74
N ARG A 129 -2.05 2.12 -6.16
CA ARG A 129 -0.92 2.50 -5.33
C ARG A 129 -1.32 3.56 -4.32
N ILE A 130 -1.26 3.24 -3.04
CA ILE A 130 -1.33 4.21 -1.95
C ILE A 130 0.04 4.91 -1.87
N PRO A 131 0.11 6.25 -1.95
CA PRO A 131 1.37 6.97 -1.90
C PRO A 131 2.19 6.67 -0.63
N ASP A 132 3.49 6.47 -0.75
CA ASP A 132 4.44 6.25 0.35
C ASP A 132 4.02 5.17 1.38
N PHE A 133 3.15 4.23 0.98
CA PHE A 133 2.60 3.21 1.87
C PHE A 133 3.68 2.33 2.51
N GLU A 134 4.75 2.03 1.77
CA GLU A 134 5.90 1.26 2.26
C GLU A 134 6.61 1.92 3.45
N ARG A 135 6.55 3.26 3.55
CA ARG A 135 7.07 4.01 4.71
C ARG A 135 6.05 4.08 5.82
N THR A 136 4.81 4.31 5.46
CA THR A 136 3.72 4.50 6.40
C THR A 136 3.44 3.23 7.19
N ILE A 137 3.40 2.06 6.55
CA ILE A 137 3.16 0.78 7.23
C ILE A 137 4.22 0.47 8.30
N ALA A 138 5.45 0.91 8.11
CA ALA A 138 6.52 0.69 9.09
C ALA A 138 6.29 1.42 10.43
N VAL A 139 5.50 2.49 10.43
CA VAL A 139 5.22 3.30 11.64
C VAL A 139 3.85 3.03 12.25
N THR A 140 2.90 2.43 11.53
CA THR A 140 1.52 2.21 11.97
C THR A 140 1.44 1.41 13.27
N ARG A 141 2.27 0.38 13.43
CA ARG A 141 2.32 -0.43 14.66
C ARG A 141 2.58 0.41 15.91
N SER A 142 3.53 1.35 15.86
CA SER A 142 3.86 2.23 16.99
C SER A 142 2.72 3.20 17.32
N ARG A 143 1.81 3.43 16.38
CA ARG A 143 0.64 4.32 16.52
C ARG A 143 -0.63 3.58 16.96
N ASN A 144 -0.55 2.30 17.27
CA ASN A 144 -1.69 1.42 17.56
C ASN A 144 -2.64 1.29 16.36
N ILE A 145 -2.05 1.26 15.15
CA ILE A 145 -2.77 1.02 13.90
C ILE A 145 -2.32 -0.34 13.36
N ALA A 146 -3.28 -1.25 13.22
CA ALA A 146 -3.08 -2.57 12.63
C ALA A 146 -3.50 -2.57 11.15
N VAL A 147 -2.79 -3.34 10.33
CA VAL A 147 -3.09 -3.47 8.90
C VAL A 147 -3.12 -4.95 8.54
N SER A 148 -4.21 -5.38 7.91
CA SER A 148 -4.33 -6.70 7.27
C SER A 148 -4.50 -6.52 5.77
N MET A 149 -3.63 -7.13 5.00
CA MET A 149 -3.67 -7.07 3.55
C MET A 149 -3.91 -8.46 2.99
N ILE A 150 -4.88 -8.60 2.11
CA ILE A 150 -5.16 -9.83 1.38
C ILE A 150 -4.74 -9.59 -0.07
N ALA A 151 -3.95 -10.48 -0.62
CA ALA A 151 -3.50 -10.44 -2.02
C ALA A 151 -3.52 -11.84 -2.62
N GLN A 152 -3.76 -11.93 -3.91
CA GLN A 152 -3.79 -13.22 -4.62
C GLN A 152 -2.37 -13.75 -4.89
N SER A 153 -1.40 -12.84 -5.07
CA SER A 153 0.00 -13.20 -5.29
C SER A 153 0.94 -12.07 -4.91
N LEU A 154 2.19 -12.41 -4.61
CA LEU A 154 3.24 -11.41 -4.39
C LEU A 154 3.63 -10.68 -5.69
N SER A 155 3.47 -11.30 -6.85
CA SER A 155 3.74 -10.65 -8.14
C SER A 155 2.80 -9.48 -8.42
N GLN A 156 1.51 -9.54 -8.03
CA GLN A 156 0.61 -8.41 -8.14
C GLN A 156 1.05 -7.22 -7.25
N LEU A 157 1.54 -7.53 -6.06
CA LEU A 157 2.07 -6.48 -5.17
C LEU A 157 3.31 -5.82 -5.78
N LYS A 158 4.21 -6.61 -6.37
CA LYS A 158 5.40 -6.10 -7.08
C LYS A 158 5.03 -5.26 -8.30
N GLU A 159 4.01 -5.64 -9.05
CA GLU A 159 3.51 -4.86 -10.19
C GLU A 159 3.02 -3.47 -9.76
N THR A 160 2.32 -3.38 -8.63
CA THR A 160 1.75 -2.12 -8.13
C THR A 160 2.79 -1.23 -7.46
N TYR A 161 3.68 -1.79 -6.64
CA TYR A 161 4.61 -1.02 -5.79
C TYR A 161 6.07 -1.06 -6.27
N GLY A 162 6.41 -1.97 -7.19
CA GLY A 162 7.78 -2.30 -7.58
C GLY A 162 8.44 -3.27 -6.59
N ASP A 163 9.48 -3.99 -7.04
CA ASP A 163 10.09 -5.07 -6.26
C ASP A 163 10.54 -4.65 -4.86
N ASN A 164 11.29 -3.57 -4.74
CA ASN A 164 11.86 -3.12 -3.47
C ASN A 164 10.78 -2.66 -2.46
N ASN A 165 9.76 -1.94 -2.93
CA ASN A 165 8.70 -1.45 -2.06
C ASN A 165 7.75 -2.60 -1.64
N ALA A 166 7.46 -3.53 -2.56
CA ALA A 166 6.69 -4.73 -2.26
C ALA A 166 7.38 -5.58 -1.19
N GLU A 167 8.69 -5.79 -1.31
CA GLU A 167 9.49 -6.48 -0.30
C GLU A 167 9.44 -5.74 1.05
N THR A 168 9.57 -4.42 1.04
CA THR A 168 9.47 -3.60 2.26
C THR A 168 8.10 -3.76 2.93
N ILE A 169 7.00 -3.75 2.16
CA ILE A 169 5.64 -3.95 2.66
C ILE A 169 5.49 -5.33 3.30
N VAL A 170 5.94 -6.40 2.61
CA VAL A 170 5.87 -7.76 3.13
C VAL A 170 6.69 -7.91 4.42
N ASN A 171 7.90 -7.35 4.45
CA ASN A 171 8.79 -7.41 5.62
C ASN A 171 8.25 -6.58 6.81
N ALA A 172 7.39 -5.60 6.58
CA ALA A 172 6.71 -4.85 7.65
C ALA A 172 5.56 -5.64 8.29
N CYS A 173 5.13 -6.76 7.70
CA CYS A 173 4.10 -7.63 8.24
C CYS A 173 4.70 -8.62 9.23
N ASP A 174 4.22 -8.65 10.48
CA ASP A 174 4.66 -9.61 11.49
C ASP A 174 4.21 -11.05 11.18
N THR A 175 3.14 -11.22 10.43
CA THR A 175 2.53 -12.50 10.10
C THR A 175 2.20 -12.58 8.62
N LEU A 176 2.64 -13.65 8.00
CA LEU A 176 2.27 -14.01 6.63
C LEU A 176 1.49 -15.33 6.67
N LEU A 177 0.22 -15.27 6.23
CA LEU A 177 -0.63 -16.45 6.08
C LEU A 177 -0.71 -16.83 4.60
N TYR A 178 -0.18 -18.00 4.26
CA TYR A 178 -0.24 -18.54 2.92
C TYR A 178 -1.23 -19.70 2.85
N LEU A 179 -2.25 -19.54 2.00
CA LEU A 179 -3.34 -20.52 1.83
C LEU A 179 -3.14 -21.44 0.61
N GLY A 180 -1.98 -21.34 -0.03
CA GLY A 180 -1.69 -22.06 -1.27
C GLY A 180 -2.07 -21.26 -2.52
N GLY A 181 -1.50 -21.63 -3.65
CA GLY A 181 -1.75 -20.96 -4.92
C GLY A 181 -1.07 -21.67 -6.09
N LYS A 182 -1.39 -21.20 -7.31
CA LYS A 182 -0.79 -21.72 -8.56
C LYS A 182 0.35 -20.86 -9.10
N ALA A 183 0.62 -19.71 -8.47
CA ALA A 183 1.69 -18.79 -8.86
C ALA A 183 3.04 -19.36 -8.42
N ASN A 184 3.84 -19.87 -9.36
CA ASN A 184 5.12 -20.51 -9.08
C ASN A 184 6.09 -19.56 -8.33
N GLU A 185 6.16 -18.29 -8.73
CA GLU A 185 7.01 -17.29 -8.08
C GLU A 185 6.66 -17.12 -6.59
N THR A 186 5.37 -16.99 -6.29
CA THR A 186 4.90 -16.89 -4.89
C THR A 186 5.23 -18.17 -4.12
N ASN A 187 5.01 -19.34 -4.71
CA ASN A 187 5.34 -20.64 -4.07
C ASN A 187 6.83 -20.75 -3.75
N GLU A 188 7.70 -20.35 -4.68
CA GLU A 188 9.14 -20.38 -4.48
C GLU A 188 9.59 -19.40 -3.38
N GLU A 189 9.00 -18.20 -3.32
CA GLU A 189 9.32 -17.23 -2.28
C GLU A 189 8.89 -17.73 -0.91
N ILE A 190 7.67 -18.26 -0.78
CA ILE A 190 7.17 -18.84 0.48
C ILE A 190 8.04 -20.03 0.89
N SER A 191 8.41 -20.91 -0.03
CA SER A 191 9.29 -22.04 0.24
C SER A 191 10.67 -21.57 0.75
N LYS A 192 11.25 -20.53 0.16
CA LYS A 192 12.51 -19.94 0.63
C LYS A 192 12.36 -19.35 2.05
N MET A 193 11.24 -18.67 2.33
CA MET A 193 10.95 -18.11 3.67
C MET A 193 10.78 -19.21 4.72
N ALA A 194 10.13 -20.32 4.38
CA ALA A 194 9.96 -21.48 5.26
C ALA A 194 11.28 -22.18 5.56
N GLY A 195 12.26 -22.08 4.64
CA GLY A 195 13.57 -22.68 4.79
C GLY A 195 13.63 -24.14 4.34
N LYS A 196 14.69 -24.83 4.74
CA LYS A 196 14.98 -26.19 4.34
C LYS A 196 15.11 -27.11 5.54
N GLN A 197 14.74 -28.36 5.35
CA GLN A 197 14.99 -29.43 6.30
C GLN A 197 16.02 -30.43 5.77
N THR A 198 16.80 -30.95 6.67
CA THR A 198 17.74 -32.04 6.37
C THR A 198 17.01 -33.37 6.48
N VAL A 199 16.98 -34.12 5.40
CA VAL A 199 16.36 -35.45 5.37
C VAL A 199 17.39 -36.52 5.03
N ALA A 200 17.28 -37.64 5.70
CA ALA A 200 18.05 -38.84 5.32
C ALA A 200 17.40 -39.43 4.06
N SER A 201 18.19 -39.61 3.02
CA SER A 201 17.79 -40.27 1.79
C SER A 201 18.42 -41.63 1.62
N GLU A 202 17.62 -42.60 1.29
CA GLU A 202 18.11 -43.94 0.93
C GLU A 202 17.69 -44.25 -0.51
N THR A 203 18.69 -44.37 -1.39
CA THR A 203 18.41 -44.72 -2.79
C THR A 203 18.86 -46.17 -3.00
N GLN A 204 17.91 -47.01 -3.37
CA GLN A 204 18.17 -48.38 -3.76
C GLN A 204 18.21 -48.48 -5.28
N SER A 205 19.28 -49.04 -5.83
CA SER A 205 19.33 -49.36 -7.23
C SER A 205 19.62 -50.83 -7.44
N ASP A 206 18.74 -51.51 -8.16
CA ASP A 206 18.86 -52.90 -8.53
C ASP A 206 19.33 -52.99 -9.98
N SER A 207 20.50 -53.56 -10.23
CA SER A 207 21.01 -53.85 -11.56
C SER A 207 21.05 -55.33 -11.85
N ARG A 208 20.58 -55.72 -13.06
CA ARG A 208 20.52 -57.09 -13.54
C ARG A 208 21.52 -57.24 -14.69
N GLY A 209 22.71 -57.74 -14.37
CA GLY A 209 23.69 -58.09 -15.35
C GLY A 209 23.94 -59.63 -15.31
N ALA A 210 25.19 -60.09 -15.33
CA ALA A 210 25.57 -61.49 -15.14
C ALA A 210 25.31 -62.02 -13.69
N GLY A 211 24.82 -61.15 -12.81
CA GLY A 211 24.39 -61.42 -11.43
C GLY A 211 23.48 -60.32 -10.92
N TRP A 212 22.77 -60.59 -9.81
CA TRP A 212 21.96 -59.60 -9.12
C TRP A 212 22.87 -58.75 -8.21
N THR A 213 22.90 -57.44 -8.42
CA THR A 213 23.59 -56.51 -7.54
C THR A 213 22.59 -55.48 -7.02
N ARG A 214 22.46 -55.40 -5.71
CA ARG A 214 21.68 -54.37 -5.04
C ARG A 214 22.63 -53.40 -4.37
N THR A 215 22.59 -52.13 -4.78
CA THR A 215 23.34 -51.06 -4.18
C THR A 215 22.41 -50.19 -3.38
N VAL A 216 22.70 -49.98 -2.10
CA VAL A 216 21.97 -49.08 -1.21
C VAL A 216 22.90 -47.93 -0.88
N ASN A 217 22.57 -46.78 -1.39
CA ASN A 217 23.25 -45.53 -1.06
C ASN A 217 22.44 -44.78 -0.01
N ARG A 218 23.07 -44.47 1.11
CA ARG A 218 22.52 -43.62 2.15
C ARG A 218 23.22 -42.29 2.10
N GLY A 219 22.41 -41.23 2.00
CA GLY A 219 22.90 -39.86 1.94
C GLY A 219 22.03 -38.94 2.83
N ILE A 220 22.56 -37.76 3.04
CA ILE A 220 21.83 -36.68 3.68
C ILE A 220 21.59 -35.65 2.57
N SER A 221 20.36 -35.24 2.37
CA SER A 221 19.99 -34.19 1.40
C SER A 221 19.14 -33.13 2.08
N GLU A 222 19.27 -31.90 1.61
CA GLU A 222 18.38 -30.83 1.98
C GLU A 222 17.14 -30.88 1.09
N ARG A 223 15.97 -30.67 1.67
CA ARG A 223 14.70 -30.49 0.94
C ARG A 223 13.99 -29.25 1.47
N ASP A 224 13.31 -28.56 0.59
CA ASP A 224 12.46 -27.45 0.98
C ASP A 224 11.34 -27.96 1.91
N LEU A 225 10.93 -27.13 2.86
CA LEU A 225 9.90 -27.46 3.85
C LEU A 225 8.49 -27.45 3.26
N ILE A 226 8.30 -26.68 2.18
CA ILE A 226 7.02 -26.51 1.46
C ILE A 226 7.26 -26.68 -0.03
#